data_fc9a497cb8f0e88297f16ec500170cf0
#
_entry.id   fc9a497cb8f0e88297f16ec500170cf0
#
_cell.length_a   1.000
_cell.length_b   1.000
_cell.length_c   1.000
_cell.angle_alpha   90.00
_cell.angle_beta   90.00
_cell.angle_gamma   90.00
#
_symmetry.space_group_name_H-M   'P 1'
#
loop_
_entity.id
_entity.type
_entity.pdbx_description
1 polymer ?
#
loop_
_entity_poly.entity_id
_entity_poly.type
_entity_poly.pdbx_seq_one_letter_code
_entity_poly.pdbx_strand_id
1 'polypeptide(L)'
;DAHKSEVAHRFKDLGEENFKALVLIAFAQYLQQSPFEDHVKLVNEVTEFAKTCVADESAENCDKSLHTLFGDKLCTVATLRETYGEMADCCAKQEPERNECFLQHKDDNPNLPRLVRPEVDVMCTAFHDNEETFLKKYLYEIARRHPYFYAPELLFFAKRYKAAFTECCQAADKAACLLPKLDELRDEGKASSAKQRLKCASLQKFGERAFKAWAVARLSQRFPKAEFAEVSKLVTDLTKVHTECCHGDLLECADDRADLAKYICENQDSISSKLKECCEKPLLEKSHCIAEVENDEMPADLPSLAADFVESKDVCKNYAEAKDVFLGMFLYEYARRHPDYSVVLLLRLAKTYETTLEKCCAAA
;
A
#
# COMPACT_ATOMS: atom_id res chain seq x y z
N ASP A 1 1.85 17.26 12.23
CA ASP A 1 1.53 17.45 13.64
C ASP A 1 1.81 16.20 14.45
N ALA A 2 2.49 16.38 15.56
CA ALA A 2 2.74 15.29 16.48
C ALA A 2 1.48 15.03 17.30
N HIS A 3 0.96 13.80 17.24
CA HIS A 3 -0.15 13.38 18.07
C HIS A 3 0.39 12.88 19.42
N LYS A 4 -0.34 13.15 20.50
CA LYS A 4 0.03 12.68 21.81
C LYS A 4 0.01 11.15 21.88
N SER A 5 -0.96 10.54 21.19
CA SER A 5 -1.07 9.09 21.08
C SER A 5 -1.28 8.70 19.63
N GLU A 6 -0.26 8.08 19.01
CA GLU A 6 -0.36 7.57 17.63
C GLU A 6 -1.44 6.51 17.50
N VAL A 7 -1.49 5.58 18.44
CA VAL A 7 -2.46 4.49 18.37
C VAL A 7 -3.89 5.02 18.46
N ALA A 8 -4.15 6.02 19.31
CA ALA A 8 -5.46 6.64 19.40
C ALA A 8 -5.83 7.36 18.10
N HIS A 9 -4.87 8.07 17.52
CA HIS A 9 -5.06 8.79 16.26
C HIS A 9 -5.44 7.83 15.12
N ARG A 10 -4.67 6.75 14.95
CA ARG A 10 -4.93 5.79 13.88
C ARG A 10 -6.25 5.04 14.10
N PHE A 11 -6.57 4.72 15.35
CA PHE A 11 -7.85 4.08 15.66
C PHE A 11 -9.03 4.97 15.27
N LYS A 12 -8.97 6.26 15.60
CA LYS A 12 -10.04 7.21 15.26
C LYS A 12 -10.17 7.40 13.75
N ASP A 13 -9.06 7.56 13.06
CA ASP A 13 -9.06 7.82 11.61
C ASP A 13 -9.54 6.62 10.80
N LEU A 14 -9.10 5.42 11.16
CA LEU A 14 -9.42 4.19 10.42
C LEU A 14 -10.78 3.61 10.80
N GLY A 15 -11.20 3.84 12.03
CA GLY A 15 -12.38 3.19 12.60
C GLY A 15 -12.05 1.81 13.13
N GLU A 16 -12.88 1.32 14.05
CA GLU A 16 -12.61 0.07 14.78
C GLU A 16 -12.44 -1.13 13.84
N GLU A 17 -13.33 -1.30 12.89
CA GLU A 17 -13.30 -2.49 12.02
C GLU A 17 -12.05 -2.54 11.15
N ASN A 18 -11.68 -1.42 10.53
CA ASN A 18 -10.45 -1.36 9.73
C ASN A 18 -9.22 -1.52 10.59
N PHE A 19 -9.22 -0.91 11.79
CA PHE A 19 -8.11 -1.03 12.74
C PHE A 19 -7.87 -2.49 13.13
N LYS A 20 -8.93 -3.19 13.52
CA LYS A 20 -8.85 -4.62 13.88
C LYS A 20 -8.32 -5.47 12.73
N ALA A 21 -8.83 -5.23 11.53
CA ALA A 21 -8.42 -5.98 10.35
C ALA A 21 -6.94 -5.77 10.02
N LEU A 22 -6.48 -4.52 10.08
CA LEU A 22 -5.07 -4.20 9.83
C LEU A 22 -4.14 -4.77 10.89
N VAL A 23 -4.55 -4.74 12.15
CA VAL A 23 -3.78 -5.33 13.24
C VAL A 23 -3.67 -6.85 13.05
N LEU A 24 -4.77 -7.50 12.67
CA LEU A 24 -4.77 -8.92 12.38
C LEU A 24 -3.81 -9.25 11.23
N ILE A 25 -3.86 -8.48 10.14
CA ILE A 25 -2.95 -8.65 9.01
C ILE A 25 -1.50 -8.52 9.47
N ALA A 26 -1.20 -7.49 10.26
CA ALA A 26 0.15 -7.24 10.75
C ALA A 26 0.68 -8.44 11.56
N PHE A 27 -0.08 -8.89 12.54
CA PHE A 27 0.36 -10.03 13.35
C PHE A 27 0.47 -11.32 12.52
N ALA A 28 -0.45 -11.57 11.60
CA ALA A 28 -0.40 -12.75 10.75
C ALA A 28 0.82 -12.74 9.81
N GLN A 29 1.24 -11.56 9.36
CA GLN A 29 2.42 -11.43 8.50
C GLN A 29 3.74 -11.63 9.25
N TYR A 30 3.76 -11.42 10.56
CA TYR A 30 4.94 -11.65 11.39
C TYR A 30 4.92 -13.00 12.07
N LEU A 31 3.80 -13.36 12.69
CA LEU A 31 3.64 -14.63 13.41
C LEU A 31 2.92 -15.64 12.50
N GLN A 32 3.60 -16.03 11.44
CA GLN A 32 3.01 -16.82 10.34
C GLN A 32 2.64 -18.24 10.74
N GLN A 33 3.27 -18.79 11.78
CA GLN A 33 3.03 -20.16 12.24
C GLN A 33 2.06 -20.26 13.42
N SER A 34 1.65 -19.13 13.98
CA SER A 34 0.77 -19.12 15.16
C SER A 34 -0.68 -19.41 14.77
N PRO A 35 -1.45 -20.12 15.64
CA PRO A 35 -2.84 -20.41 15.36
C PRO A 35 -3.72 -19.17 15.27
N PHE A 36 -4.83 -19.30 14.58
CA PHE A 36 -5.79 -18.20 14.40
C PHE A 36 -6.27 -17.63 15.76
N GLU A 37 -6.55 -18.50 16.71
CA GLU A 37 -7.05 -18.11 18.02
C GLU A 37 -6.08 -17.21 18.76
N ASP A 38 -4.77 -17.46 18.63
CA ASP A 38 -3.74 -16.62 19.24
C ASP A 38 -3.74 -15.22 18.65
N HIS A 39 -3.93 -15.12 17.33
CA HIS A 39 -4.03 -13.83 16.65
C HIS A 39 -5.28 -13.04 17.07
N VAL A 40 -6.41 -13.72 17.18
CA VAL A 40 -7.66 -13.08 17.65
C VAL A 40 -7.46 -12.48 19.03
N LYS A 41 -6.80 -13.22 19.92
CA LYS A 41 -6.50 -12.75 21.27
C LYS A 41 -5.62 -11.49 21.23
N LEU A 42 -4.56 -11.51 20.45
CA LEU A 42 -3.66 -10.35 20.31
C LEU A 42 -4.41 -9.13 19.75
N VAL A 43 -5.23 -9.34 18.75
CA VAL A 43 -6.03 -8.25 18.14
C VAL A 43 -6.98 -7.65 19.17
N ASN A 44 -7.66 -8.48 19.96
CA ASN A 44 -8.58 -8.01 20.99
C ASN A 44 -7.86 -7.21 22.06
N GLU A 45 -6.68 -7.66 22.50
CA GLU A 45 -5.88 -6.95 23.50
C GLU A 45 -5.41 -5.59 22.97
N VAL A 46 -4.94 -5.53 21.74
CA VAL A 46 -4.49 -4.27 21.11
C VAL A 46 -5.67 -3.32 20.91
N THR A 47 -6.83 -3.85 20.52
CA THR A 47 -8.04 -3.05 20.30
C THR A 47 -8.53 -2.42 21.60
N GLU A 48 -8.56 -3.17 22.69
CA GLU A 48 -8.95 -2.64 24.01
C GLU A 48 -7.96 -1.58 24.50
N PHE A 49 -6.67 -1.81 24.28
CA PHE A 49 -5.65 -0.82 24.60
C PHE A 49 -5.86 0.48 23.78
N ALA A 50 -6.12 0.35 22.49
CA ALA A 50 -6.38 1.51 21.64
C ALA A 50 -7.60 2.30 22.12
N LYS A 51 -8.66 1.62 22.52
CA LYS A 51 -9.85 2.27 23.08
C LYS A 51 -9.54 3.04 24.36
N THR A 52 -8.69 2.49 25.21
CA THR A 52 -8.22 3.17 26.42
C THR A 52 -7.51 4.47 26.05
N CYS A 53 -6.65 4.45 25.03
CA CYS A 53 -5.92 5.62 24.57
C CYS A 53 -6.83 6.66 23.91
N VAL A 54 -7.89 6.23 23.22
CA VAL A 54 -8.89 7.14 22.65
C VAL A 54 -9.63 7.88 23.77
N ALA A 55 -9.96 7.17 24.84
CA ALA A 55 -10.65 7.77 25.99
C ALA A 55 -9.74 8.73 26.76
N ASP A 56 -8.46 8.43 26.89
CA ASP A 56 -7.47 9.24 27.60
C ASP A 56 -6.08 9.03 27.00
N GLU A 57 -5.64 9.98 26.18
CA GLU A 57 -4.34 9.91 25.51
C GLU A 57 -3.15 9.96 26.50
N SER A 58 -3.42 10.34 27.77
CA SER A 58 -2.40 10.37 28.81
C SER A 58 -2.27 9.05 29.57
N ALA A 59 -3.12 8.05 29.24
CA ALA A 59 -3.05 6.75 29.87
C ALA A 59 -1.68 6.09 29.61
N GLU A 60 -1.31 5.14 30.46
CA GLU A 60 -0.01 4.47 30.43
C GLU A 60 0.24 3.84 29.04
N ASN A 61 1.44 4.09 28.49
CA ASN A 61 1.93 3.56 27.22
C ASN A 61 1.24 4.11 25.96
N CYS A 62 0.24 4.97 26.09
CA CYS A 62 -0.47 5.53 24.93
C CYS A 62 0.40 6.47 24.09
N ASP A 63 1.46 7.02 24.67
CA ASP A 63 2.41 7.92 23.99
C ASP A 63 3.49 7.18 23.20
N LYS A 64 3.55 5.84 23.30
CA LYS A 64 4.55 5.04 22.61
C LYS A 64 4.25 4.97 21.11
N SER A 65 5.32 4.86 20.31
CA SER A 65 5.19 4.69 18.85
C SER A 65 4.51 3.36 18.53
N LEU A 66 3.91 3.28 17.36
CA LEU A 66 3.26 2.05 16.91
C LEU A 66 4.27 0.90 16.79
N HIS A 67 5.50 1.16 16.32
CA HIS A 67 6.55 0.14 16.27
C HIS A 67 6.87 -0.40 17.66
N THR A 68 6.98 0.49 18.64
CA THR A 68 7.24 0.08 20.03
C THR A 68 6.10 -0.78 20.57
N LEU A 69 4.86 -0.34 20.39
CA LEU A 69 3.68 -1.06 20.86
C LEU A 69 3.56 -2.43 20.20
N PHE A 70 3.75 -2.48 18.88
CA PHE A 70 3.67 -3.71 18.10
C PHE A 70 4.79 -4.69 18.50
N GLY A 71 6.02 -4.20 18.57
CA GLY A 71 7.17 -5.01 18.97
C GLY A 71 7.05 -5.52 20.41
N ASP A 72 6.59 -4.68 21.34
CA ASP A 72 6.35 -5.10 22.71
C ASP A 72 5.32 -6.25 22.75
N LYS A 73 4.28 -6.15 21.94
CA LYS A 73 3.24 -7.17 21.88
C LYS A 73 3.77 -8.48 21.30
N LEU A 74 4.56 -8.42 20.22
CA LEU A 74 5.20 -9.61 19.67
C LEU A 74 6.07 -10.31 20.73
N CYS A 75 6.81 -9.54 21.50
CA CYS A 75 7.72 -10.07 22.49
C CYS A 75 7.02 -10.64 23.75
N THR A 76 5.71 -10.42 23.90
CA THR A 76 4.93 -11.06 24.98
C THR A 76 4.49 -12.48 24.62
N VAL A 77 4.66 -12.91 23.35
CA VAL A 77 4.24 -14.24 22.92
C VAL A 77 5.14 -15.29 23.56
N ALA A 78 4.56 -16.11 24.44
CA ALA A 78 5.31 -17.07 25.25
C ALA A 78 6.08 -18.11 24.43
N THR A 79 5.55 -18.48 23.28
CA THR A 79 6.13 -19.51 22.41
C THR A 79 7.02 -18.94 21.30
N LEU A 80 7.39 -17.68 21.39
CA LEU A 80 8.12 -17.00 20.31
C LEU A 80 9.41 -17.74 19.94
N ARG A 81 10.22 -18.10 20.93
CA ARG A 81 11.47 -18.80 20.65
C ARG A 81 11.24 -20.23 20.15
N GLU A 82 10.31 -20.94 20.74
CA GLU A 82 10.01 -22.32 20.34
C GLU A 82 9.51 -22.42 18.91
N THR A 83 8.64 -21.50 18.51
CA THR A 83 7.97 -21.52 17.21
C THR A 83 8.82 -20.83 16.12
N TYR A 84 9.49 -19.72 16.47
CA TYR A 84 10.16 -18.86 15.50
C TYR A 84 11.67 -18.79 15.66
N GLY A 85 12.22 -19.45 16.67
CA GLY A 85 13.67 -19.55 16.86
C GLY A 85 14.36 -18.19 16.97
N GLU A 86 15.22 -17.88 16.00
CA GLU A 86 16.03 -16.66 16.02
C GLU A 86 15.24 -15.35 16.01
N MET A 87 13.99 -15.37 15.55
CA MET A 87 13.15 -14.16 15.61
C MET A 87 13.02 -13.65 17.06
N ALA A 88 13.04 -14.54 18.04
CA ALA A 88 12.95 -14.15 19.45
C ALA A 88 14.13 -13.27 19.89
N ASP A 89 15.28 -13.36 19.21
CA ASP A 89 16.46 -12.54 19.52
C ASP A 89 16.22 -11.07 19.21
N CYS A 90 15.24 -10.77 18.32
CA CYS A 90 14.86 -9.40 18.00
C CYS A 90 14.37 -8.65 19.24
N CYS A 91 13.78 -9.36 20.21
CA CYS A 91 13.24 -8.76 21.42
C CYS A 91 14.32 -8.15 22.34
N ALA A 92 15.58 -8.54 22.17
CA ALA A 92 16.70 -7.95 22.90
C ALA A 92 17.13 -6.59 22.33
N LYS A 93 16.64 -6.23 21.15
CA LYS A 93 16.98 -4.97 20.49
C LYS A 93 15.98 -3.90 20.84
N GLN A 94 16.36 -2.64 20.59
CA GLN A 94 15.48 -1.49 20.75
C GLN A 94 15.09 -0.96 19.37
N GLU A 95 14.02 -0.15 19.32
CA GLU A 95 13.65 0.50 18.07
C GLU A 95 14.69 1.53 17.66
N PRO A 96 14.97 1.71 16.36
CA PRO A 96 14.29 1.09 15.21
C PRO A 96 14.83 -0.30 14.84
N GLU A 97 15.93 -0.74 15.42
CA GLU A 97 16.61 -2.01 15.06
C GLU A 97 15.72 -3.22 15.33
N ARG A 98 14.88 -3.17 16.36
CA ARG A 98 13.96 -4.27 16.67
C ARG A 98 12.97 -4.50 15.53
N ASN A 99 12.35 -3.44 15.02
CA ASN A 99 11.42 -3.55 13.89
C ASN A 99 12.14 -4.07 12.64
N GLU A 100 13.34 -3.55 12.35
CA GLU A 100 14.14 -4.02 11.21
C GLU A 100 14.45 -5.51 11.34
N CYS A 101 14.75 -5.96 12.53
CA CYS A 101 15.02 -7.36 12.81
C CYS A 101 13.79 -8.23 12.52
N PHE A 102 12.62 -7.82 13.00
CA PHE A 102 11.38 -8.53 12.71
C PHE A 102 11.07 -8.59 11.22
N LEU A 103 11.27 -7.48 10.50
CA LEU A 103 11.07 -7.45 9.04
C LEU A 103 11.93 -8.48 8.32
N GLN A 104 13.18 -8.64 8.74
CA GLN A 104 14.11 -9.58 8.13
C GLN A 104 13.73 -11.04 8.37
N HIS A 105 12.91 -11.33 9.35
CA HIS A 105 12.47 -12.68 9.68
C HIS A 105 11.13 -13.05 9.03
N LYS A 106 10.53 -12.18 8.24
CA LYS A 106 9.34 -12.55 7.47
C LYS A 106 9.72 -13.61 6.45
N ASP A 107 9.01 -14.74 6.48
CA ASP A 107 9.25 -15.84 5.57
C ASP A 107 8.36 -15.68 4.33
N ASP A 108 9.00 -15.38 3.22
CA ASP A 108 8.33 -15.11 1.95
C ASP A 108 7.72 -16.37 1.32
N ASN A 109 8.22 -17.52 1.73
CA ASN A 109 7.75 -18.81 1.24
C ASN A 109 7.53 -19.75 2.42
N PRO A 110 6.56 -19.44 3.29
CA PRO A 110 6.34 -20.24 4.50
C PRO A 110 5.89 -21.66 4.14
N ASN A 111 6.38 -22.62 4.90
CA ASN A 111 6.01 -24.02 4.70
C ASN A 111 4.68 -24.30 5.36
N LEU A 112 3.60 -23.76 4.75
CA LEU A 112 2.24 -23.92 5.24
C LEU A 112 1.45 -24.81 4.29
N PRO A 113 0.46 -25.55 4.81
CA PRO A 113 -0.38 -26.38 3.95
C PRO A 113 -1.08 -25.53 2.89
N ARG A 114 -1.26 -26.10 1.71
CA ARG A 114 -2.01 -25.45 0.65
C ARG A 114 -3.46 -25.28 1.10
N LEU A 115 -4.02 -24.08 0.88
CA LEU A 115 -5.42 -23.84 1.19
C LEU A 115 -6.31 -24.67 0.25
N VAL A 116 -7.20 -25.46 0.85
CA VAL A 116 -8.15 -26.28 0.12
C VAL A 116 -9.54 -25.69 0.37
N ARG A 117 -10.30 -25.49 -0.72
CA ARG A 117 -11.67 -25.00 -0.59
C ARG A 117 -12.57 -26.13 -0.07
N PRO A 118 -13.30 -25.89 1.04
CA PRO A 118 -14.38 -26.81 1.41
C PRO A 118 -15.49 -26.79 0.37
N GLU A 119 -16.43 -27.73 0.48
CA GLU A 119 -17.63 -27.70 -0.35
C GLU A 119 -18.37 -26.37 -0.18
N VAL A 120 -19.03 -25.91 -1.22
CA VAL A 120 -19.73 -24.62 -1.24
C VAL A 120 -20.76 -24.51 -0.11
N ASP A 121 -21.54 -25.58 0.11
CA ASP A 121 -22.53 -25.57 1.19
C ASP A 121 -21.89 -25.45 2.57
N VAL A 122 -20.74 -26.08 2.77
CA VAL A 122 -19.97 -25.97 4.03
C VAL A 122 -19.49 -24.53 4.23
N MET A 123 -18.96 -23.91 3.19
CA MET A 123 -18.50 -22.51 3.26
C MET A 123 -19.66 -21.56 3.54
N CYS A 124 -20.78 -21.73 2.85
CA CYS A 124 -21.95 -20.87 3.05
C CYS A 124 -22.54 -21.02 4.45
N THR A 125 -22.55 -22.22 5.00
CA THR A 125 -23.00 -22.47 6.37
C THR A 125 -22.07 -21.76 7.37
N ALA A 126 -20.75 -21.90 7.19
CA ALA A 126 -19.76 -21.24 8.06
C ALA A 126 -19.88 -19.72 7.98
N PHE A 127 -20.07 -19.17 6.78
CA PHE A 127 -20.27 -17.75 6.59
C PHE A 127 -21.53 -17.24 7.31
N HIS A 128 -22.62 -17.96 7.18
CA HIS A 128 -23.89 -17.62 7.81
C HIS A 128 -23.81 -17.70 9.34
N ASP A 129 -23.19 -18.76 9.87
CA ASP A 129 -23.14 -19.01 11.32
C ASP A 129 -22.31 -18.00 12.06
N ASN A 130 -21.17 -17.56 11.51
CA ASN A 130 -20.33 -16.55 12.11
C ASN A 130 -19.53 -15.82 11.04
N GLU A 131 -20.18 -14.84 10.43
CA GLU A 131 -19.60 -14.06 9.33
C GLU A 131 -18.28 -13.40 9.74
N GLU A 132 -18.23 -12.78 10.91
CA GLU A 132 -17.04 -12.07 11.39
C GLU A 132 -15.83 -13.02 11.49
N THR A 133 -15.99 -14.16 12.11
CA THR A 133 -14.92 -15.16 12.24
C THR A 133 -14.51 -15.70 10.86
N PHE A 134 -15.48 -15.95 9.99
CA PHE A 134 -15.22 -16.46 8.64
C PHE A 134 -14.32 -15.49 7.86
N LEU A 135 -14.65 -14.21 7.92
CA LEU A 135 -13.88 -13.18 7.20
C LEU A 135 -12.50 -12.94 7.83
N LYS A 136 -12.41 -12.98 9.14
CA LYS A 136 -11.13 -12.85 9.85
C LYS A 136 -10.19 -14.00 9.51
N LYS A 137 -10.72 -15.22 9.39
CA LYS A 137 -9.92 -16.38 8.97
C LYS A 137 -9.37 -16.20 7.56
N TYR A 138 -10.15 -15.60 6.65
CA TYR A 138 -9.68 -15.28 5.31
C TYR A 138 -8.46 -14.37 5.38
N LEU A 139 -8.57 -13.26 6.11
CA LEU A 139 -7.45 -12.32 6.29
C LEU A 139 -6.22 -13.00 6.89
N TYR A 140 -6.42 -13.77 7.94
CA TYR A 140 -5.36 -14.50 8.62
C TYR A 140 -4.61 -15.45 7.67
N GLU A 141 -5.35 -16.30 6.96
CA GLU A 141 -4.75 -17.30 6.08
C GLU A 141 -4.01 -16.69 4.91
N ILE A 142 -4.55 -15.64 4.30
CA ILE A 142 -3.89 -14.96 3.20
C ILE A 142 -2.66 -14.18 3.68
N ALA A 143 -2.81 -13.43 4.76
CA ALA A 143 -1.73 -12.60 5.29
C ALA A 143 -0.52 -13.42 5.73
N ARG A 144 -0.74 -14.57 6.40
CA ARG A 144 0.35 -15.43 6.87
C ARG A 144 1.12 -16.08 5.73
N ARG A 145 0.47 -16.29 4.56
CA ARG A 145 1.10 -16.89 3.38
C ARG A 145 1.73 -15.84 2.48
N HIS A 146 1.31 -14.59 2.60
CA HIS A 146 1.81 -13.48 1.78
C HIS A 146 2.23 -12.32 2.70
N PRO A 147 3.39 -12.46 3.36
CA PRO A 147 3.81 -11.51 4.41
C PRO A 147 4.11 -10.11 3.90
N TYR A 148 4.20 -9.92 2.58
CA TYR A 148 4.40 -8.60 1.97
C TYR A 148 3.19 -8.11 1.21
N PHE A 149 2.04 -8.80 1.32
CA PHE A 149 0.82 -8.36 0.66
C PHE A 149 0.45 -6.95 1.15
N TYR A 150 0.12 -6.08 0.21
CA TYR A 150 -0.24 -4.70 0.50
C TYR A 150 -1.52 -4.68 1.33
N ALA A 151 -1.43 -4.34 2.61
CA ALA A 151 -2.54 -4.49 3.55
C ALA A 151 -3.83 -3.78 3.13
N PRO A 152 -3.79 -2.52 2.62
CA PRO A 152 -5.02 -1.87 2.15
C PRO A 152 -5.72 -2.64 1.03
N GLU A 153 -4.95 -3.25 0.11
CA GLU A 153 -5.53 -4.08 -0.95
C GLU A 153 -6.12 -5.36 -0.39
N LEU A 154 -5.49 -5.95 0.62
CA LEU A 154 -6.03 -7.15 1.26
C LEU A 154 -7.39 -6.86 1.90
N LEU A 155 -7.56 -5.70 2.52
CA LEU A 155 -8.87 -5.27 3.03
C LEU A 155 -9.91 -5.15 1.91
N PHE A 156 -9.51 -4.63 0.77
CA PHE A 156 -10.38 -4.53 -0.39
C PHE A 156 -10.80 -5.92 -0.90
N PHE A 157 -9.85 -6.84 -1.00
CA PHE A 157 -10.15 -8.23 -1.38
C PHE A 157 -11.10 -8.90 -0.39
N ALA A 158 -10.92 -8.64 0.91
CA ALA A 158 -11.82 -9.18 1.93
C ALA A 158 -13.25 -8.69 1.76
N LYS A 159 -13.45 -7.44 1.37
CA LYS A 159 -14.78 -6.90 1.08
C LYS A 159 -15.40 -7.59 -0.13
N ARG A 160 -14.63 -7.83 -1.18
CA ARG A 160 -15.10 -8.54 -2.36
C ARG A 160 -15.43 -10.01 -2.03
N TYR A 161 -14.63 -10.62 -1.18
CA TYR A 161 -14.86 -11.98 -0.68
C TYR A 161 -16.20 -12.04 0.06
N LYS A 162 -16.44 -11.11 0.98
CA LYS A 162 -17.72 -10.98 1.68
C LYS A 162 -18.89 -10.80 0.71
N ALA A 163 -18.75 -9.91 -0.28
CA ALA A 163 -19.79 -9.65 -1.26
C ALA A 163 -20.13 -10.91 -2.08
N ALA A 164 -19.12 -11.67 -2.46
CA ALA A 164 -19.34 -12.91 -3.21
C ALA A 164 -20.16 -13.91 -2.40
N PHE A 165 -19.84 -14.11 -1.14
CA PHE A 165 -20.59 -15.03 -0.27
C PHE A 165 -22.00 -14.50 0.02
N THR A 166 -22.15 -13.21 0.25
CA THR A 166 -23.45 -12.61 0.50
C THR A 166 -24.40 -12.84 -0.68
N GLU A 167 -23.91 -12.64 -1.90
CA GLU A 167 -24.69 -12.83 -3.11
C GLU A 167 -24.94 -14.31 -3.41
N CYS A 168 -23.88 -15.12 -3.42
CA CYS A 168 -23.94 -16.47 -3.97
C CYS A 168 -24.53 -17.50 -3.02
N CYS A 169 -24.43 -17.30 -1.70
CA CYS A 169 -25.02 -18.22 -0.74
C CYS A 169 -26.56 -18.17 -0.75
N GLN A 170 -27.14 -17.17 -1.38
CA GLN A 170 -28.58 -17.03 -1.57
C GLN A 170 -29.02 -17.44 -2.98
N ALA A 171 -28.09 -17.75 -3.87
CA ALA A 171 -28.40 -18.10 -5.26
C ALA A 171 -29.00 -19.51 -5.36
N ALA A 172 -29.77 -19.75 -6.43
CA ALA A 172 -30.34 -21.07 -6.70
C ALA A 172 -29.27 -22.13 -6.91
N ASP A 173 -28.21 -21.77 -7.66
CA ASP A 173 -27.03 -22.63 -7.85
C ASP A 173 -25.83 -21.89 -7.22
N LYS A 174 -25.58 -22.18 -5.95
CA LYS A 174 -24.53 -21.52 -5.18
C LYS A 174 -23.15 -21.71 -5.79
N ALA A 175 -22.84 -22.92 -6.21
CA ALA A 175 -21.53 -23.23 -6.78
C ALA A 175 -21.29 -22.49 -8.09
N ALA A 176 -22.27 -22.45 -8.98
CA ALA A 176 -22.16 -21.74 -10.26
C ALA A 176 -21.96 -20.24 -10.07
N CYS A 177 -22.53 -19.68 -9.01
CA CYS A 177 -22.35 -18.28 -8.66
C CYS A 177 -20.98 -18.01 -8.00
N LEU A 178 -20.63 -18.82 -7.01
CA LEU A 178 -19.52 -18.55 -6.10
C LEU A 178 -18.15 -18.92 -6.68
N LEU A 179 -18.01 -20.11 -7.27
CA LEU A 179 -16.69 -20.63 -7.66
C LEU A 179 -15.97 -19.74 -8.67
N PRO A 180 -16.62 -19.21 -9.73
CA PRO A 180 -15.92 -18.28 -10.63
C PRO A 180 -15.44 -17.01 -9.93
N LYS A 181 -16.22 -16.49 -8.99
CA LYS A 181 -15.84 -15.28 -8.24
C LYS A 181 -14.63 -15.53 -7.33
N LEU A 182 -14.58 -16.67 -6.69
CA LEU A 182 -13.45 -17.06 -5.85
C LEU A 182 -12.19 -17.29 -6.69
N ASP A 183 -12.32 -17.89 -7.86
CA ASP A 183 -11.20 -18.09 -8.79
C ASP A 183 -10.63 -16.73 -9.24
N GLU A 184 -11.50 -15.79 -9.58
CA GLU A 184 -11.10 -14.44 -9.99
C GLU A 184 -10.34 -13.73 -8.86
N LEU A 185 -10.89 -13.79 -7.64
CA LEU A 185 -10.24 -13.18 -6.47
C LEU A 185 -8.87 -13.80 -6.20
N ARG A 186 -8.76 -15.12 -6.30
CA ARG A 186 -7.49 -15.82 -6.13
C ARG A 186 -6.45 -15.33 -7.15
N ASP A 187 -6.83 -15.28 -8.41
CA ASP A 187 -5.90 -14.90 -9.48
C ASP A 187 -5.47 -13.45 -9.37
N GLU A 188 -6.41 -12.55 -9.09
CA GLU A 188 -6.09 -11.14 -8.86
C GLU A 188 -5.23 -10.95 -7.62
N GLY A 189 -5.51 -11.71 -6.55
CA GLY A 189 -4.74 -11.66 -5.31
C GLY A 189 -3.28 -12.08 -5.53
N LYS A 190 -3.06 -13.15 -6.29
CA LYS A 190 -1.69 -13.60 -6.64
C LYS A 190 -0.94 -12.53 -7.43
N ALA A 191 -1.61 -11.91 -8.39
CA ALA A 191 -1.02 -10.84 -9.19
C ALA A 191 -0.67 -9.62 -8.32
N SER A 192 -1.57 -9.24 -7.42
CA SER A 192 -1.37 -8.12 -6.50
C SER A 192 -0.20 -8.38 -5.54
N SER A 193 -0.11 -9.59 -4.99
CA SER A 193 0.99 -9.98 -4.11
C SER A 193 2.34 -9.90 -4.82
N ALA A 194 2.43 -10.43 -6.03
CA ALA A 194 3.65 -10.40 -6.84
C ALA A 194 4.06 -8.95 -7.17
N LYS A 195 3.10 -8.11 -7.52
CA LYS A 195 3.33 -6.70 -7.83
C LYS A 195 3.90 -5.95 -6.63
N GLN A 196 3.33 -6.17 -5.45
CA GLN A 196 3.80 -5.51 -4.23
C GLN A 196 5.20 -5.96 -3.83
N ARG A 197 5.50 -7.26 -3.98
CA ARG A 197 6.84 -7.78 -3.73
C ARG A 197 7.88 -7.09 -4.61
N LEU A 198 7.57 -6.91 -5.88
CA LEU A 198 8.45 -6.20 -6.81
C LEU A 198 8.66 -4.76 -6.39
N LYS A 199 7.59 -4.08 -5.98
CA LYS A 199 7.70 -2.69 -5.50
C LYS A 199 8.58 -2.56 -4.27
N CYS A 200 8.37 -3.41 -3.28
CA CYS A 200 9.18 -3.37 -2.06
C CYS A 200 10.64 -3.75 -2.34
N ALA A 201 10.89 -4.74 -3.19
CA ALA A 201 12.23 -5.12 -3.59
C ALA A 201 12.93 -3.99 -4.34
N SER A 202 12.20 -3.30 -5.23
CA SER A 202 12.73 -2.15 -5.98
C SER A 202 13.10 -1.00 -5.06
N LEU A 203 12.24 -0.67 -4.09
CA LEU A 203 12.52 0.36 -3.09
C LEU A 203 13.77 0.04 -2.28
N GLN A 204 13.91 -1.21 -1.88
CA GLN A 204 15.08 -1.64 -1.10
C GLN A 204 16.36 -1.59 -1.92
N LYS A 205 16.31 -2.05 -3.18
CA LYS A 205 17.50 -2.18 -4.04
C LYS A 205 17.90 -0.83 -4.67
N PHE A 206 16.95 -0.08 -5.19
CA PHE A 206 17.22 1.13 -5.98
C PHE A 206 16.90 2.43 -5.26
N GLY A 207 16.19 2.38 -4.13
CA GLY A 207 15.86 3.53 -3.31
C GLY A 207 14.67 4.34 -3.80
N GLU A 208 14.37 5.39 -3.05
CA GLU A 208 13.22 6.26 -3.32
C GLU A 208 13.32 7.03 -4.63
N ARG A 209 14.53 7.40 -5.04
CA ARG A 209 14.73 8.16 -6.28
C ARG A 209 14.17 7.40 -7.49
N ALA A 210 14.48 6.12 -7.59
CA ALA A 210 13.99 5.28 -8.68
C ALA A 210 12.48 5.10 -8.62
N PHE A 211 11.92 4.91 -7.42
CA PHE A 211 10.47 4.79 -7.25
C PHE A 211 9.77 6.08 -7.64
N LYS A 212 10.29 7.23 -7.22
CA LYS A 212 9.72 8.54 -7.56
C LYS A 212 9.74 8.78 -9.06
N ALA A 213 10.81 8.41 -9.75
CA ALA A 213 10.89 8.52 -11.21
C ALA A 213 9.79 7.70 -11.89
N TRP A 214 9.63 6.46 -11.46
CA TRP A 214 8.55 5.61 -11.95
C TRP A 214 7.17 6.24 -11.71
N ALA A 215 6.95 6.76 -10.51
CA ALA A 215 5.69 7.38 -10.14
C ALA A 215 5.41 8.66 -10.93
N VAL A 216 6.43 9.49 -11.15
CA VAL A 216 6.30 10.69 -12.00
C VAL A 216 5.83 10.28 -13.40
N ALA A 217 6.50 9.30 -13.99
CA ALA A 217 6.14 8.84 -15.33
C ALA A 217 4.69 8.35 -15.39
N ARG A 218 4.32 7.48 -14.47
CA ARG A 218 2.99 6.85 -14.49
C ARG A 218 1.88 7.85 -14.15
N LEU A 219 2.08 8.69 -13.14
CA LEU A 219 1.06 9.68 -12.76
C LEU A 219 0.91 10.78 -13.81
N SER A 220 1.98 11.15 -14.47
CA SER A 220 1.92 12.15 -15.57
C SER A 220 1.11 11.63 -16.75
N GLN A 221 1.23 10.32 -17.08
CA GLN A 221 0.39 9.69 -18.08
C GLN A 221 -1.08 9.67 -17.66
N ARG A 222 -1.32 9.38 -16.38
CA ARG A 222 -2.69 9.23 -15.85
C ARG A 222 -3.37 10.58 -15.65
N PHE A 223 -2.61 11.59 -15.23
CA PHE A 223 -3.12 12.94 -14.92
C PHE A 223 -2.41 14.01 -15.77
N PRO A 224 -2.54 13.94 -17.10
CA PRO A 224 -1.78 14.84 -17.97
C PRO A 224 -2.19 16.32 -17.88
N LYS A 225 -3.36 16.61 -17.31
CA LYS A 225 -3.83 17.98 -17.08
C LYS A 225 -3.32 18.59 -15.78
N ALA A 226 -2.82 17.76 -14.86
CA ALA A 226 -2.27 18.24 -13.60
C ALA A 226 -0.95 18.98 -13.85
N GLU A 227 -0.72 20.04 -13.08
CA GLU A 227 0.55 20.76 -13.13
C GLU A 227 1.66 19.93 -12.47
N PHE A 228 2.90 20.23 -12.83
CA PHE A 228 4.05 19.50 -12.30
C PHE A 228 4.10 19.52 -10.76
N ALA A 229 3.80 20.67 -10.16
CA ALA A 229 3.79 20.79 -8.69
C ALA A 229 2.77 19.83 -8.06
N GLU A 230 1.61 19.67 -8.69
CA GLU A 230 0.57 18.75 -8.23
C GLU A 230 1.02 17.30 -8.35
N VAL A 231 1.59 16.93 -9.50
CA VAL A 231 2.11 15.58 -9.70
C VAL A 231 3.23 15.28 -8.69
N SER A 232 4.13 16.24 -8.45
CA SER A 232 5.22 16.10 -7.49
C SER A 232 4.70 15.83 -6.07
N LYS A 233 3.64 16.53 -5.67
CA LYS A 233 3.00 16.30 -4.37
C LYS A 233 2.43 14.88 -4.28
N LEU A 234 1.70 14.45 -5.30
CA LEU A 234 1.14 13.11 -5.34
C LEU A 234 2.22 12.04 -5.30
N VAL A 235 3.32 12.26 -6.02
CA VAL A 235 4.47 11.34 -6.02
C VAL A 235 5.09 11.24 -4.62
N THR A 236 5.28 12.37 -3.94
CA THR A 236 5.82 12.38 -2.58
C THR A 236 4.93 11.60 -1.62
N ASP A 237 3.63 11.85 -1.68
CA ASP A 237 2.66 11.17 -0.81
C ASP A 237 2.57 9.68 -1.12
N LEU A 238 2.55 9.31 -2.40
CA LEU A 238 2.50 7.92 -2.82
C LEU A 238 3.77 7.15 -2.40
N THR A 239 4.94 7.78 -2.53
CA THR A 239 6.21 7.20 -2.10
C THR A 239 6.19 6.91 -0.61
N LYS A 240 5.69 7.84 0.19
CA LYS A 240 5.55 7.68 1.63
C LYS A 240 4.67 6.48 1.97
N VAL A 241 3.50 6.36 1.32
CA VAL A 241 2.56 5.26 1.54
C VAL A 241 3.23 3.91 1.25
N HIS A 242 3.90 3.77 0.12
CA HIS A 242 4.56 2.51 -0.24
C HIS A 242 5.76 2.20 0.67
N THR A 243 6.53 3.20 1.03
CA THR A 243 7.65 3.02 1.96
C THR A 243 7.14 2.52 3.32
N GLU A 244 6.07 3.11 3.83
CA GLU A 244 5.48 2.70 5.10
C GLU A 244 4.98 1.26 5.05
N CYS A 245 4.26 0.89 4.00
CA CYS A 245 3.75 -0.47 3.86
C CYS A 245 4.87 -1.49 3.70
N CYS A 246 5.89 -1.18 2.91
CA CYS A 246 7.03 -2.09 2.74
C CYS A 246 7.85 -2.23 4.02
N HIS A 247 7.80 -1.25 4.90
CA HIS A 247 8.50 -1.25 6.19
C HIS A 247 7.67 -1.86 7.33
N GLY A 248 6.45 -2.29 7.04
CA GLY A 248 5.59 -2.91 8.06
C GLY A 248 4.73 -1.93 8.84
N ASP A 249 4.71 -0.65 8.45
CA ASP A 249 3.92 0.40 9.10
C ASP A 249 2.50 0.40 8.54
N LEU A 250 1.77 -0.68 8.78
CA LEU A 250 0.51 -0.94 8.09
C LEU A 250 -0.60 0.05 8.43
N LEU A 251 -0.68 0.47 9.68
CA LEU A 251 -1.71 1.43 10.10
C LEU A 251 -1.46 2.80 9.48
N GLU A 252 -0.21 3.27 9.51
CA GLU A 252 0.19 4.52 8.87
C GLU A 252 -0.04 4.46 7.37
N CYS A 253 0.37 3.37 6.75
CA CYS A 253 0.20 3.16 5.31
C CYS A 253 -1.26 3.24 4.89
N ALA A 254 -2.15 2.54 5.59
CA ALA A 254 -3.57 2.53 5.27
C ALA A 254 -4.20 3.90 5.46
N ASP A 255 -3.87 4.57 6.56
CA ASP A 255 -4.40 5.89 6.88
C ASP A 255 -3.90 6.94 5.89
N ASP A 256 -2.59 6.94 5.60
CA ASP A 256 -2.01 7.88 4.64
C ASP A 256 -2.51 7.64 3.22
N ARG A 257 -2.78 6.37 2.87
CA ARG A 257 -3.40 6.05 1.58
C ARG A 257 -4.81 6.62 1.51
N ALA A 258 -5.57 6.51 2.60
CA ALA A 258 -6.91 7.09 2.68
C ALA A 258 -6.87 8.61 2.58
N ASP A 259 -5.91 9.26 3.25
CA ASP A 259 -5.72 10.70 3.18
C ASP A 259 -5.34 11.15 1.76
N LEU A 260 -4.51 10.39 1.08
CA LEU A 260 -4.14 10.68 -0.32
C LEU A 260 -5.36 10.61 -1.23
N ALA A 261 -6.19 9.58 -1.08
CA ALA A 261 -7.44 9.46 -1.85
C ALA A 261 -8.38 10.63 -1.56
N LYS A 262 -8.49 11.03 -0.31
CA LYS A 262 -9.30 12.18 0.09
C LYS A 262 -8.79 13.47 -0.56
N TYR A 263 -7.47 13.70 -0.51
CA TYR A 263 -6.85 14.86 -1.14
C TYR A 263 -7.15 14.90 -2.65
N ILE A 264 -6.96 13.78 -3.33
CA ILE A 264 -7.21 13.68 -4.77
C ILE A 264 -8.67 14.01 -5.07
N CYS A 265 -9.60 13.50 -4.27
CA CYS A 265 -11.03 13.73 -4.49
C CYS A 265 -11.44 15.17 -4.18
N GLU A 266 -10.79 15.84 -3.24
CA GLU A 266 -11.04 17.25 -2.94
C GLU A 266 -10.44 18.18 -3.99
N ASN A 267 -9.54 17.70 -4.82
CA ASN A 267 -8.82 18.49 -5.83
C ASN A 267 -8.98 17.91 -7.24
N GLN A 268 -10.11 17.29 -7.53
CA GLN A 268 -10.36 16.64 -8.82
C GLN A 268 -10.12 17.57 -10.01
N ASP A 269 -10.56 18.82 -9.90
CA ASP A 269 -10.50 19.78 -11.00
C ASP A 269 -9.06 20.07 -11.45
N SER A 270 -8.11 19.99 -10.54
CA SER A 270 -6.70 20.23 -10.84
C SER A 270 -5.92 18.94 -11.13
N ILE A 271 -6.55 17.77 -11.01
CA ILE A 271 -5.89 16.48 -11.19
C ILE A 271 -6.40 15.72 -12.40
N SER A 272 -7.69 15.39 -12.45
CA SER A 272 -8.24 14.57 -13.54
C SER A 272 -9.75 14.70 -13.65
N SER A 273 -10.27 14.65 -14.88
CA SER A 273 -11.72 14.66 -15.13
C SER A 273 -12.36 13.28 -15.00
N LYS A 274 -11.56 12.23 -14.73
CA LYS A 274 -12.02 10.83 -14.70
C LYS A 274 -12.28 10.30 -13.28
N LEU A 275 -12.21 11.15 -12.27
CA LEU A 275 -12.24 10.73 -10.87
C LEU A 275 -13.61 10.73 -10.20
N LYS A 276 -14.61 11.34 -10.81
CA LYS A 276 -15.92 11.52 -10.17
C LYS A 276 -16.50 10.22 -9.63
N GLU A 277 -16.54 9.18 -10.46
CA GLU A 277 -17.10 7.89 -10.06
C GLU A 277 -16.33 7.26 -8.91
N CYS A 278 -14.99 7.32 -8.97
CA CYS A 278 -14.13 6.81 -7.90
C CYS A 278 -14.37 7.53 -6.57
N CYS A 279 -14.54 8.85 -6.64
CA CYS A 279 -14.68 9.67 -5.43
C CYS A 279 -16.05 9.54 -4.75
N GLU A 280 -17.02 8.92 -5.41
CA GLU A 280 -18.32 8.63 -4.82
C GLU A 280 -18.34 7.29 -4.08
N LYS A 281 -17.29 6.49 -4.19
CA LYS A 281 -17.22 5.16 -3.57
C LYS A 281 -16.80 5.21 -2.10
N PRO A 282 -17.12 4.16 -1.30
CA PRO A 282 -16.62 4.05 0.06
C PRO A 282 -15.09 4.01 0.12
N LEU A 283 -14.53 4.27 1.29
CA LEU A 283 -13.10 4.52 1.50
C LEU A 283 -12.15 3.52 0.83
N LEU A 284 -12.31 2.22 1.08
CA LEU A 284 -11.40 1.20 0.53
C LEU A 284 -11.55 1.07 -0.99
N GLU A 285 -12.78 1.10 -1.47
CA GLU A 285 -13.09 1.03 -2.90
C GLU A 285 -12.63 2.28 -3.63
N LYS A 286 -12.72 3.43 -2.98
CA LYS A 286 -12.27 4.72 -3.51
C LYS A 286 -10.79 4.68 -3.84
N SER A 287 -9.96 4.27 -2.88
CA SER A 287 -8.51 4.20 -3.06
C SER A 287 -8.12 3.23 -4.18
N HIS A 288 -8.74 2.07 -4.21
CA HIS A 288 -8.51 1.08 -5.27
C HIS A 288 -8.91 1.62 -6.64
N CYS A 289 -10.09 2.23 -6.72
CA CYS A 289 -10.61 2.82 -7.97
C CYS A 289 -9.66 3.89 -8.52
N ILE A 290 -9.17 4.77 -7.66
CA ILE A 290 -8.21 5.82 -8.05
C ILE A 290 -6.91 5.20 -8.55
N ALA A 291 -6.43 4.13 -7.90
CA ALA A 291 -5.20 3.45 -8.30
C ALA A 291 -5.32 2.81 -9.69
N GLU A 292 -6.52 2.46 -10.11
CA GLU A 292 -6.80 1.80 -11.39
C GLU A 292 -7.49 2.74 -12.40
N VAL A 293 -7.63 4.04 -12.09
CA VAL A 293 -8.36 4.96 -12.95
C VAL A 293 -7.68 5.09 -14.33
N GLU A 294 -8.50 5.21 -15.36
CA GLU A 294 -7.99 5.40 -16.72
C GLU A 294 -7.26 6.74 -16.88
N ASN A 295 -6.40 6.81 -17.88
CA ASN A 295 -5.70 8.04 -18.18
C ASN A 295 -6.70 9.11 -18.61
N ASP A 296 -6.54 10.32 -18.08
CA ASP A 296 -7.29 11.48 -18.53
C ASP A 296 -6.77 11.91 -19.91
N GLU A 297 -7.55 12.70 -20.59
CA GLU A 297 -7.19 13.22 -21.92
C GLU A 297 -6.09 14.28 -21.79
N MET A 298 -5.12 14.23 -22.71
CA MET A 298 -4.08 15.26 -22.77
C MET A 298 -4.68 16.64 -23.06
N PRO A 299 -4.10 17.71 -22.48
CA PRO A 299 -4.44 19.06 -22.94
C PRO A 299 -4.17 19.21 -24.43
N ALA A 300 -5.04 19.95 -25.12
CA ALA A 300 -4.82 20.28 -26.53
C ALA A 300 -3.64 21.23 -26.67
N ASP A 301 -2.96 21.16 -27.80
CA ASP A 301 -1.94 22.15 -28.20
C ASP A 301 -0.74 22.28 -27.24
N LEU A 302 -0.29 21.14 -26.65
CA LEU A 302 0.93 21.16 -25.87
C LEU A 302 2.12 21.48 -26.79
N PRO A 303 2.97 22.45 -26.39
CA PRO A 303 4.12 22.82 -27.22
C PRO A 303 5.18 21.72 -27.25
N SER A 304 6.07 21.80 -28.24
CA SER A 304 7.21 20.90 -28.30
C SER A 304 8.12 21.07 -27.11
N LEU A 305 8.70 19.98 -26.62
CA LEU A 305 9.66 19.99 -25.52
C LEU A 305 11.01 20.61 -25.91
N ALA A 306 11.27 20.74 -27.19
CA ALA A 306 12.56 21.23 -27.66
C ALA A 306 12.90 22.62 -27.13
N ALA A 307 11.92 23.53 -27.03
CA ALA A 307 12.16 24.90 -26.59
C ALA A 307 12.77 24.98 -25.19
N ASP A 308 12.21 24.22 -24.24
CA ASP A 308 12.62 24.30 -22.84
C ASP A 308 13.73 23.33 -22.45
N PHE A 309 13.86 22.22 -23.15
CA PHE A 309 14.77 21.14 -22.75
C PHE A 309 15.95 20.92 -23.70
N VAL A 310 15.96 21.56 -24.86
CA VAL A 310 17.05 21.41 -25.86
C VAL A 310 17.59 22.77 -26.30
N GLU A 311 16.72 23.66 -26.72
CA GLU A 311 17.11 24.91 -27.40
C GLU A 311 17.38 26.08 -26.47
N SER A 312 16.80 26.06 -25.26
CA SER A 312 16.97 27.15 -24.30
C SER A 312 18.43 27.30 -23.89
N LYS A 313 18.88 28.54 -23.83
CA LYS A 313 20.24 28.90 -23.39
C LYS A 313 20.45 28.56 -21.89
N ASP A 314 19.36 28.44 -21.16
CA ASP A 314 19.39 28.22 -19.71
C ASP A 314 19.29 26.75 -19.30
N VAL A 315 19.30 25.83 -20.25
CA VAL A 315 19.16 24.39 -19.95
C VAL A 315 20.20 23.93 -18.93
N CYS A 316 21.48 24.19 -19.19
CA CYS A 316 22.55 23.75 -18.28
C CYS A 316 22.49 24.45 -16.92
N LYS A 317 22.12 25.71 -16.89
CA LYS A 317 21.93 26.46 -15.65
C LYS A 317 20.79 25.87 -14.82
N ASN A 318 19.65 25.67 -15.45
CA ASN A 318 18.46 25.10 -14.78
C ASN A 318 18.73 23.69 -14.28
N TYR A 319 19.42 22.90 -15.07
CA TYR A 319 19.82 21.56 -14.66
C TYR A 319 20.75 21.60 -13.45
N ALA A 320 21.77 22.45 -13.47
CA ALA A 320 22.74 22.55 -12.38
C ALA A 320 22.13 23.04 -11.07
N GLU A 321 21.13 23.91 -11.13
CA GLU A 321 20.48 24.48 -9.94
C GLU A 321 19.68 23.44 -9.15
N ALA A 322 19.00 22.48 -9.86
CA ALA A 322 18.16 21.48 -9.21
C ALA A 322 18.03 20.28 -10.16
N LYS A 323 19.06 19.44 -10.19
CA LYS A 323 19.15 18.33 -11.15
C LYS A 323 17.93 17.43 -11.16
N ASP A 324 17.53 16.92 -10.00
CA ASP A 324 16.42 15.98 -9.90
C ASP A 324 15.08 16.63 -10.24
N VAL A 325 14.88 17.89 -9.87
CA VAL A 325 13.66 18.62 -10.21
C VAL A 325 13.58 18.83 -11.72
N PHE A 326 14.69 19.24 -12.34
CA PHE A 326 14.73 19.48 -13.78
C PHE A 326 14.47 18.20 -14.58
N LEU A 327 15.10 17.10 -14.18
CA LEU A 327 14.85 15.78 -14.80
C LEU A 327 13.42 15.30 -14.56
N GLY A 328 12.88 15.58 -13.38
CA GLY A 328 11.48 15.28 -13.06
C GLY A 328 10.52 16.05 -13.95
N MET A 329 10.80 17.32 -14.20
CA MET A 329 10.00 18.14 -15.13
C MET A 329 10.05 17.62 -16.56
N PHE A 330 11.23 17.20 -17.02
CA PHE A 330 11.38 16.59 -18.32
C PHE A 330 10.54 15.32 -18.44
N LEU A 331 10.67 14.44 -17.45
CA LEU A 331 9.94 13.18 -17.41
C LEU A 331 8.43 13.42 -17.36
N TYR A 332 7.97 14.36 -16.56
CA TYR A 332 6.57 14.77 -16.48
C TYR A 332 6.05 15.23 -17.83
N GLU A 333 6.76 16.17 -18.46
CA GLU A 333 6.32 16.74 -19.73
C GLU A 333 6.33 15.69 -20.86
N TYR A 334 7.33 14.81 -20.86
CA TYR A 334 7.41 13.74 -21.85
C TYR A 334 6.31 12.70 -21.64
N ALA A 335 6.12 12.26 -20.40
CA ALA A 335 5.14 11.24 -20.06
C ALA A 335 3.70 11.70 -20.33
N ARG A 336 3.37 12.95 -20.00
CA ARG A 336 2.02 13.48 -20.20
C ARG A 336 1.64 13.55 -21.69
N ARG A 337 2.63 13.62 -22.56
CA ARG A 337 2.44 13.65 -24.04
C ARG A 337 2.40 12.26 -24.65
N HIS A 338 2.85 11.25 -23.94
CA HIS A 338 2.99 9.89 -24.46
C HIS A 338 2.34 8.84 -23.57
N PRO A 339 1.00 8.84 -23.47
CA PRO A 339 0.29 7.82 -22.70
C PRO A 339 0.44 6.41 -23.29
N ASP A 340 0.84 6.33 -24.56
CA ASP A 340 1.07 5.08 -25.30
C ASP A 340 2.44 4.45 -25.02
N TYR A 341 3.38 5.19 -24.39
CA TYR A 341 4.70 4.67 -24.07
C TYR A 341 4.67 3.87 -22.78
N SER A 342 5.48 2.82 -22.67
CA SER A 342 5.66 2.13 -21.41
C SER A 342 6.44 3.01 -20.45
N VAL A 343 6.23 2.80 -19.14
CA VAL A 343 6.99 3.51 -18.13
C VAL A 343 8.48 3.22 -18.26
N VAL A 344 8.84 1.97 -18.58
CA VAL A 344 10.25 1.59 -18.79
C VAL A 344 10.89 2.41 -19.90
N LEU A 345 10.17 2.60 -21.01
CA LEU A 345 10.67 3.42 -22.11
C LEU A 345 10.86 4.87 -21.67
N LEU A 346 9.90 5.43 -20.96
CA LEU A 346 9.98 6.80 -20.45
C LEU A 346 11.19 6.98 -19.52
N LEU A 347 11.44 6.01 -18.66
CA LEU A 347 12.59 6.05 -17.74
C LEU A 347 13.90 5.98 -18.51
N ARG A 348 13.97 5.21 -19.58
CA ARG A 348 15.16 5.15 -20.47
C ARG A 348 15.38 6.48 -21.16
N LEU A 349 14.33 7.11 -21.65
CA LEU A 349 14.43 8.42 -22.28
C LEU A 349 14.93 9.48 -21.31
N ALA A 350 14.42 9.47 -20.07
CA ALA A 350 14.88 10.38 -19.02
C ALA A 350 16.36 10.14 -18.68
N LYS A 351 16.77 8.88 -18.61
CA LYS A 351 18.17 8.51 -18.34
C LYS A 351 19.08 8.95 -19.48
N THR A 352 18.66 8.77 -20.70
CA THR A 352 19.41 9.22 -21.90
C THR A 352 19.58 10.73 -21.88
N TYR A 353 18.51 11.46 -21.53
CA TYR A 353 18.55 12.91 -21.41
C TYR A 353 19.52 13.35 -20.33
N GLU A 354 19.47 12.71 -19.16
CA GLU A 354 20.40 12.98 -18.04
C GLU A 354 21.85 12.79 -18.48
N THR A 355 22.14 11.68 -19.15
CA THR A 355 23.49 11.38 -19.66
C THR A 355 23.95 12.44 -20.63
N THR A 356 23.07 12.89 -21.53
CA THR A 356 23.35 13.95 -22.49
C THR A 356 23.65 15.26 -21.78
N LEU A 357 22.86 15.62 -20.76
CA LEU A 357 23.09 16.85 -20.00
C LEU A 357 24.42 16.84 -19.26
N GLU A 358 24.73 15.72 -18.59
CA GLU A 358 26.00 15.57 -17.86
C GLU A 358 27.20 15.75 -18.81
N LYS A 359 27.09 15.21 -20.01
CA LYS A 359 28.15 15.30 -21.02
C LYS A 359 28.24 16.69 -21.63
N CYS A 360 27.14 17.23 -22.11
CA CYS A 360 27.13 18.48 -22.86
C CYS A 360 27.30 19.71 -21.97
N CYS A 361 26.75 19.70 -20.77
CA CYS A 361 26.88 20.84 -19.86
C CYS A 361 28.27 20.91 -19.23
N ALA A 362 28.97 19.79 -19.12
CA ALA A 362 30.35 19.75 -18.64
C ALA A 362 31.36 20.24 -19.70
N ALA A 363 30.99 20.14 -20.98
CA ALA A 363 31.88 20.52 -22.10
C ALA A 363 31.98 22.03 -22.28
N ALA A 364 31.06 22.80 -21.76
CA ALA A 364 31.09 24.25 -21.84
C ALA A 364 32.09 24.84 -20.88
#